data_c813481382e69f897c7af73abb143bcf
#
_entry.id   c813481382e69f897c7af73abb143bcf
#
_cell.length_a   1.000
_cell.length_b   1.000
_cell.length_c   1.000
_cell.angle_alpha   90.00
_cell.angle_beta   90.00
_cell.angle_gamma   90.00
#
_symmetry.space_group_name_H-M   'P 1'
#
loop_
_entity.id
_entity.type
_entity.pdbx_description
1 polymer ?
#
loop_
_entity_poly.entity_id
_entity_poly.type
_entity_poly.pdbx_seq_one_letter_code
_entity_poly.pdbx_strand_id
1 'polypeptide(L)'
;MRLLNYLAIASFALTTAVLASDPKPLVTPSALAANLKQFDLVVLDIRGDAYNNGHIPGSISAPYSLFRGPKNNPGQLSDVNLLEKHLENLGLQIDDRIVIASAGKTDTDFGAAARVYWTLKSTGFDDLAILNGGTLLWKNEGYATDKISVNPEKTELDIEFSYQWTAETDQVVSVTKGEVDAILLDARPITFYEGEKSHGAASRPGTLPNAKNYDYTSFFDEGSAAMAGITDIATLAKDLGIDNGDEVVSFCNTGHWAATNWFALSEVAGLDN
;
A
#
# COMPACT_ATOMS: atom_id res chain seq x y z
N MET A 1 -56.56 11.28 -51.03
CA MET A 1 -56.08 11.41 -49.62
C MET A 1 -55.11 10.28 -49.35
N ARG A 2 -53.80 10.56 -49.26
CA ARG A 2 -52.77 9.61 -48.93
C ARG A 2 -52.35 9.86 -47.45
N LEU A 3 -52.60 8.88 -46.58
CA LEU A 3 -52.15 8.92 -45.21
C LEU A 3 -50.62 8.53 -45.18
N LEU A 4 -49.81 9.44 -44.68
CA LEU A 4 -48.40 9.15 -44.34
C LEU A 4 -48.38 8.60 -42.90
N ASN A 5 -47.93 7.36 -42.78
CA ASN A 5 -47.59 6.76 -41.48
C ASN A 5 -46.16 7.15 -41.10
N TYR A 6 -45.98 7.93 -40.03
CA TYR A 6 -44.68 8.17 -39.41
C TYR A 6 -44.34 7.02 -38.44
N LEU A 7 -43.29 6.27 -38.79
CA LEU A 7 -42.71 5.26 -37.92
C LEU A 7 -41.71 5.98 -37.01
N ALA A 8 -42.02 6.07 -35.72
CA ALA A 8 -41.11 6.59 -34.72
C ALA A 8 -40.13 5.46 -34.32
N ILE A 9 -38.86 5.62 -34.65
CA ILE A 9 -37.78 4.72 -34.19
C ILE A 9 -37.33 5.19 -32.82
N ALA A 10 -37.70 4.44 -31.79
CA ALA A 10 -37.18 4.67 -30.44
C ALA A 10 -35.77 4.02 -30.34
N SER A 11 -34.73 4.85 -30.29
CA SER A 11 -33.37 4.40 -30.02
C SER A 11 -33.23 4.10 -28.53
N PHE A 12 -33.18 2.84 -28.18
CA PHE A 12 -32.74 2.39 -26.83
C PHE A 12 -31.22 2.51 -26.73
N ALA A 13 -30.75 3.48 -25.97
CA ALA A 13 -29.36 3.53 -25.56
C ALA A 13 -29.14 2.42 -24.51
N LEU A 14 -28.48 1.34 -24.90
CA LEU A 14 -27.93 0.39 -23.93
C LEU A 14 -26.80 1.10 -23.18
N THR A 15 -27.08 1.53 -21.97
CA THR A 15 -26.03 1.82 -20.97
C THR A 15 -25.44 0.49 -20.54
N THR A 16 -24.28 0.14 -21.11
CA THR A 16 -23.46 -0.94 -20.55
C THR A 16 -23.00 -0.48 -19.18
N ALA A 17 -23.55 -1.07 -18.11
CA ALA A 17 -22.97 -0.99 -16.79
C ALA A 17 -21.56 -1.57 -16.90
N VAL A 18 -20.55 -0.71 -16.79
CA VAL A 18 -19.17 -1.14 -16.56
C VAL A 18 -19.20 -1.78 -15.18
N LEU A 19 -19.13 -3.12 -15.14
CA LEU A 19 -18.89 -3.83 -13.91
C LEU A 19 -17.56 -3.26 -13.36
N ALA A 20 -17.62 -2.69 -12.17
CA ALA A 20 -16.42 -2.29 -11.47
C ALA A 20 -15.51 -3.53 -11.40
N SER A 21 -14.36 -3.48 -12.05
CA SER A 21 -13.33 -4.52 -11.83
C SER A 21 -12.92 -4.41 -10.37
N ASP A 22 -12.68 -5.57 -9.72
CA ASP A 22 -12.13 -5.61 -8.36
C ASP A 22 -11.00 -4.59 -8.21
N PRO A 23 -10.95 -3.86 -7.08
CA PRO A 23 -9.95 -2.83 -6.86
C PRO A 23 -8.56 -3.46 -7.02
N LYS A 24 -7.76 -2.93 -7.94
CA LYS A 24 -6.38 -3.39 -8.11
C LYS A 24 -5.52 -2.68 -7.08
N PRO A 25 -4.67 -3.38 -6.32
CA PRO A 25 -3.86 -2.77 -5.28
C PRO A 25 -2.80 -1.78 -5.83
N LEU A 26 -2.54 -1.82 -7.14
CA LEU A 26 -1.65 -0.91 -7.84
C LEU A 26 -2.40 -0.12 -8.91
N VAL A 27 -2.23 1.20 -8.92
CA VAL A 27 -2.79 2.09 -9.94
C VAL A 27 -1.67 2.82 -10.68
N THR A 28 -1.78 2.90 -12.01
CA THR A 28 -0.83 3.68 -12.83
C THR A 28 -1.19 5.17 -12.80
N PRO A 29 -0.24 6.10 -13.09
CA PRO A 29 -0.55 7.51 -13.22
C PRO A 29 -1.68 7.79 -14.22
N SER A 30 -1.71 7.09 -15.35
CA SER A 30 -2.75 7.25 -16.37
C SER A 30 -4.13 6.83 -15.87
N ALA A 31 -4.22 5.70 -15.16
CA ALA A 31 -5.47 5.24 -14.58
C ALA A 31 -5.97 6.19 -13.48
N LEU A 32 -5.08 6.67 -12.62
CA LEU A 32 -5.44 7.67 -11.60
C LEU A 32 -5.92 8.97 -12.25
N ALA A 33 -5.21 9.49 -13.26
CA ALA A 33 -5.58 10.72 -13.96
C ALA A 33 -6.99 10.66 -14.58
N ALA A 34 -7.36 9.50 -15.13
CA ALA A 34 -8.69 9.27 -15.70
C ALA A 34 -9.81 9.30 -14.64
N ASN A 35 -9.49 9.05 -13.38
CA ASN A 35 -10.45 8.89 -12.29
C ASN A 35 -10.44 10.03 -11.25
N LEU A 36 -9.54 10.99 -11.33
CA LEU A 36 -9.37 12.07 -10.32
C LEU A 36 -10.63 12.90 -10.02
N LYS A 37 -11.64 12.85 -10.90
CA LYS A 37 -12.90 13.60 -10.72
C LYS A 37 -14.02 12.76 -10.12
N GLN A 38 -13.79 11.51 -9.80
CA GLN A 38 -14.77 10.68 -9.11
C GLN A 38 -14.92 11.20 -7.67
N PHE A 39 -16.17 11.29 -7.20
CA PHE A 39 -16.48 11.92 -5.91
C PHE A 39 -16.04 11.05 -4.71
N ASP A 40 -15.91 9.75 -4.91
CA ASP A 40 -15.52 8.73 -3.92
C ASP A 40 -14.01 8.44 -3.91
N LEU A 41 -13.22 9.12 -4.75
CA LEU A 41 -11.78 8.91 -4.85
C LEU A 41 -11.03 9.91 -3.98
N VAL A 42 -10.30 9.40 -3.01
CA VAL A 42 -9.39 10.15 -2.14
C VAL A 42 -7.94 9.81 -2.49
N VAL A 43 -7.12 10.82 -2.76
CA VAL A 43 -5.66 10.63 -2.94
C VAL A 43 -4.95 11.13 -1.70
N LEU A 44 -4.26 10.23 -0.99
CA LEU A 44 -3.43 10.57 0.18
C LEU A 44 -1.97 10.78 -0.24
N ASP A 45 -1.51 12.01 -0.15
CA ASP A 45 -0.09 12.34 -0.38
C ASP A 45 0.69 12.22 0.93
N ILE A 46 1.51 11.17 1.03
CA ILE A 46 2.23 10.84 2.27
C ILE A 46 3.61 11.50 2.39
N ARG A 47 3.97 12.42 1.49
CA ARG A 47 5.32 13.00 1.38
C ARG A 47 5.65 14.08 2.41
N GLY A 48 4.72 14.42 3.30
CA GLY A 48 4.93 15.50 4.29
C GLY A 48 5.14 16.86 3.62
N ASP A 49 6.17 17.61 4.04
CA ASP A 49 6.42 18.97 3.54
C ASP A 49 6.61 19.07 2.02
N ALA A 50 6.97 17.96 1.35
CA ALA A 50 7.10 17.91 -0.10
C ALA A 50 5.76 18.10 -0.84
N TYR A 51 4.63 17.89 -0.17
CA TYR A 51 3.30 18.23 -0.65
C TYR A 51 3.18 19.68 -1.11
N ASN A 52 3.70 20.61 -0.31
CA ASN A 52 3.66 22.06 -0.56
C ASN A 52 4.44 22.50 -1.82
N ASN A 53 5.35 21.66 -2.32
CA ASN A 53 6.14 21.93 -3.51
C ASN A 53 5.45 21.49 -4.82
N GLY A 54 4.22 21.01 -4.72
CA GLY A 54 3.38 20.53 -5.82
C GLY A 54 2.98 19.08 -5.63
N HIS A 55 1.68 18.85 -5.68
CA HIS A 55 1.02 17.57 -5.43
C HIS A 55 0.00 17.26 -6.53
N ILE A 56 -0.53 16.05 -6.53
CA ILE A 56 -1.61 15.63 -7.42
C ILE A 56 -2.84 16.48 -7.09
N PRO A 57 -3.50 17.10 -8.09
CA PRO A 57 -4.65 17.97 -7.85
C PRO A 57 -5.74 17.27 -7.02
N GLY A 58 -6.19 17.95 -5.97
CA GLY A 58 -7.21 17.42 -5.06
C GLY A 58 -6.70 16.44 -4.01
N SER A 59 -5.41 16.06 -4.00
CA SER A 59 -4.88 15.18 -2.96
C SER A 59 -4.85 15.84 -1.59
N ILE A 60 -4.98 15.01 -0.55
CA ILE A 60 -4.95 15.41 0.85
C ILE A 60 -3.54 15.16 1.40
N SER A 61 -2.98 16.12 2.13
CA SER A 61 -1.69 15.93 2.82
C SER A 61 -1.86 15.00 4.02
N ALA A 62 -1.30 13.79 3.92
CA ALA A 62 -1.33 12.75 4.96
C ALA A 62 0.09 12.27 5.29
N PRO A 63 0.92 13.08 5.97
CA PRO A 63 2.32 12.74 6.22
C PRO A 63 2.51 11.34 6.78
N TYR A 64 3.46 10.59 6.23
CA TYR A 64 3.77 9.21 6.62
C TYR A 64 3.89 9.01 8.13
N SER A 65 4.35 10.03 8.85
CA SER A 65 4.48 10.00 10.32
C SER A 65 3.16 9.78 11.06
N LEU A 66 2.00 10.06 10.46
CA LEU A 66 0.68 9.79 11.06
C LEU A 66 0.41 8.29 11.23
N PHE A 67 1.04 7.47 10.41
CA PHE A 67 0.85 6.01 10.32
C PHE A 67 1.98 5.23 11.00
N ARG A 68 2.82 5.91 11.79
CA ARG A 68 4.00 5.32 12.42
C ARG A 68 3.90 5.37 13.94
N GLY A 69 4.62 4.47 14.58
CA GLY A 69 4.86 4.54 16.00
C GLY A 69 5.70 5.76 16.41
N PRO A 70 5.95 5.93 17.70
CA PRO A 70 6.68 7.06 18.23
C PRO A 70 8.13 7.10 17.72
N LYS A 71 8.78 8.27 17.76
CA LYS A 71 10.14 8.48 17.20
C LYS A 71 11.19 7.52 17.73
N ASN A 72 11.05 7.07 18.98
CA ASN A 72 11.97 6.09 19.59
C ASN A 72 11.67 4.63 19.19
N ASN A 73 10.48 4.35 18.65
CA ASN A 73 10.12 3.05 18.08
C ASN A 73 9.19 3.22 16.85
N PRO A 74 9.72 3.67 15.72
CA PRO A 74 8.90 3.97 14.55
C PRO A 74 8.27 2.72 13.89
N GLY A 75 8.73 1.52 14.25
CA GLY A 75 8.15 0.25 13.81
C GLY A 75 6.90 -0.17 14.58
N GLN A 76 6.71 0.36 15.77
CA GLN A 76 5.55 0.08 16.60
C GLN A 76 4.25 0.46 15.89
N LEU A 77 3.17 -0.24 16.20
CA LEU A 77 1.83 0.18 15.80
C LEU A 77 1.49 1.55 16.40
N SER A 78 0.80 2.39 15.64
CA SER A 78 0.22 3.61 16.19
C SER A 78 -0.84 3.24 17.22
N ASP A 79 -1.00 4.07 18.24
CA ASP A 79 -2.17 3.98 19.13
C ASP A 79 -3.45 4.11 18.29
N VAL A 80 -4.39 3.19 18.46
CA VAL A 80 -5.60 3.10 17.62
C VAL A 80 -6.46 4.36 17.76
N ASN A 81 -6.61 4.88 18.97
CA ASN A 81 -7.42 6.09 19.20
C ASN A 81 -6.74 7.33 18.58
N LEU A 82 -5.41 7.36 18.56
CA LEU A 82 -4.66 8.44 17.90
C LEU A 82 -4.77 8.33 16.37
N LEU A 83 -4.67 7.11 15.86
CA LEU A 83 -4.82 6.83 14.42
C LEU A 83 -6.23 7.22 13.96
N GLU A 84 -7.29 6.82 14.68
CA GLU A 84 -8.67 7.20 14.38
C GLU A 84 -8.83 8.71 14.25
N LYS A 85 -8.33 9.47 15.23
CA LYS A 85 -8.34 10.95 15.17
C LYS A 85 -7.59 11.51 13.94
N HIS A 86 -6.50 10.86 13.53
CA HIS A 86 -5.78 11.28 12.33
C HIS A 86 -6.62 11.03 11.08
N LEU A 87 -7.24 9.86 10.95
CA LEU A 87 -8.09 9.49 9.82
C LEU A 87 -9.34 10.38 9.74
N GLU A 88 -9.99 10.65 10.87
CA GLU A 88 -11.10 11.61 10.97
C GLU A 88 -10.70 13.01 10.50
N ASN A 89 -9.53 13.52 10.93
CA ASN A 89 -9.04 14.84 10.52
C ASN A 89 -8.64 14.89 9.04
N LEU A 90 -8.31 13.75 8.44
CA LEU A 90 -8.12 13.61 6.99
C LEU A 90 -9.45 13.52 6.23
N GLY A 91 -10.59 13.52 6.92
CA GLY A 91 -11.92 13.48 6.34
C GLY A 91 -12.26 12.14 5.70
N LEU A 92 -11.61 11.04 6.12
CA LEU A 92 -11.82 9.74 5.52
C LEU A 92 -13.13 9.11 5.98
N GLN A 93 -13.75 8.34 5.09
CA GLN A 93 -14.89 7.47 5.35
C GLN A 93 -14.50 6.03 5.00
N ILE A 94 -15.11 5.05 5.69
CA ILE A 94 -14.69 3.65 5.56
C ILE A 94 -14.92 3.07 4.15
N ASP A 95 -15.83 3.66 3.39
CA ASP A 95 -16.19 3.30 2.01
C ASP A 95 -15.48 4.16 0.95
N ASP A 96 -14.53 5.02 1.34
CA ASP A 96 -13.73 5.78 0.40
C ASP A 96 -12.81 4.85 -0.42
N ARG A 97 -12.70 5.16 -1.71
CA ARG A 97 -11.64 4.63 -2.56
C ARG A 97 -10.37 5.43 -2.34
N ILE A 98 -9.34 4.81 -1.77
CA ILE A 98 -8.12 5.52 -1.38
C ILE A 98 -6.94 5.14 -2.26
N VAL A 99 -6.27 6.14 -2.85
CA VAL A 99 -4.99 5.98 -3.54
C VAL A 99 -3.88 6.63 -2.73
N ILE A 100 -2.88 5.86 -2.35
CA ILE A 100 -1.72 6.31 -1.56
C ILE A 100 -0.60 6.73 -2.51
N ALA A 101 -0.19 8.00 -2.43
CA ALA A 101 0.86 8.59 -3.26
C ALA A 101 2.12 8.89 -2.44
N SER A 102 3.18 8.11 -2.67
CA SER A 102 4.53 8.33 -2.11
C SER A 102 5.38 9.23 -3.01
N ALA A 103 6.64 9.47 -2.63
CA ALA A 103 7.55 10.28 -3.45
C ALA A 103 7.94 9.59 -4.77
N GLY A 104 8.18 8.29 -4.75
CA GLY A 104 8.57 7.52 -5.93
C GLY A 104 9.97 7.82 -6.45
N LYS A 105 10.89 8.26 -5.57
CA LYS A 105 12.29 8.52 -5.93
C LYS A 105 13.14 7.27 -5.85
N THR A 106 12.79 6.39 -4.94
CA THR A 106 13.45 5.11 -4.67
C THR A 106 12.40 4.04 -4.36
N ASP A 107 12.78 2.78 -4.45
CA ASP A 107 12.00 1.62 -4.01
C ASP A 107 11.57 1.72 -2.53
N THR A 108 12.43 2.29 -1.69
CA THR A 108 12.11 2.55 -0.26
C THR A 108 10.89 3.48 -0.08
N ASP A 109 10.64 4.43 -0.99
CA ASP A 109 9.44 5.27 -0.93
C ASP A 109 8.16 4.45 -1.12
N PHE A 110 8.24 3.35 -1.88
CA PHE A 110 7.13 2.40 -2.01
C PHE A 110 6.81 1.72 -0.68
N GLY A 111 7.83 1.34 0.09
CA GLY A 111 7.65 0.74 1.42
C GLY A 111 6.88 1.65 2.39
N ALA A 112 7.00 2.97 2.26
CA ALA A 112 6.16 3.91 3.02
C ALA A 112 4.69 3.79 2.61
N ALA A 113 4.40 3.72 1.30
CA ALA A 113 3.04 3.55 0.81
C ALA A 113 2.46 2.18 1.21
N ALA A 114 3.23 1.10 1.10
CA ALA A 114 2.82 -0.23 1.53
C ALA A 114 2.50 -0.30 3.03
N ARG A 115 3.28 0.40 3.87
CA ARG A 115 2.99 0.49 5.31
C ARG A 115 1.69 1.26 5.60
N VAL A 116 1.41 2.33 4.86
CA VAL A 116 0.14 3.08 4.99
C VAL A 116 -1.02 2.20 4.52
N TYR A 117 -0.87 1.53 3.38
CA TYR A 117 -1.86 0.58 2.87
C TYR A 117 -2.20 -0.50 3.90
N TRP A 118 -1.19 -1.18 4.44
CA TRP A 118 -1.35 -2.17 5.50
C TRP A 118 -2.07 -1.60 6.73
N THR A 119 -1.73 -0.37 7.15
CA THR A 119 -2.36 0.28 8.30
C THR A 119 -3.85 0.54 8.04
N LEU A 120 -4.20 1.10 6.88
CA LEU A 120 -5.58 1.38 6.51
C LEU A 120 -6.38 0.07 6.37
N LYS A 121 -5.83 -0.94 5.69
CA LYS A 121 -6.48 -2.25 5.58
C LYS A 121 -6.73 -2.88 6.96
N SER A 122 -5.77 -2.78 7.88
CA SER A 122 -5.92 -3.29 9.25
C SER A 122 -6.96 -2.51 10.07
N THR A 123 -7.40 -1.35 9.62
CA THR A 123 -8.46 -0.55 10.25
C THR A 123 -9.80 -0.57 9.50
N GLY A 124 -9.95 -1.50 8.54
CA GLY A 124 -11.22 -1.80 7.89
C GLY A 124 -11.47 -1.11 6.56
N PHE A 125 -10.51 -0.38 6.00
CA PHE A 125 -10.63 0.16 4.64
C PHE A 125 -10.35 -0.92 3.61
N ASP A 126 -11.22 -1.07 2.61
CA ASP A 126 -11.17 -2.16 1.63
C ASP A 126 -10.74 -1.71 0.23
N ASP A 127 -11.20 -0.54 -0.26
CA ASP A 127 -10.87 -0.05 -1.60
C ASP A 127 -9.60 0.80 -1.58
N LEU A 128 -8.46 0.11 -1.52
CA LEU A 128 -7.14 0.69 -1.36
C LEU A 128 -6.26 0.42 -2.57
N ALA A 129 -5.49 1.42 -3.00
CA ALA A 129 -4.45 1.27 -4.01
C ALA A 129 -3.21 2.10 -3.70
N ILE A 130 -2.06 1.68 -4.23
CA ILE A 130 -0.82 2.47 -4.24
C ILE A 130 -0.60 3.03 -5.65
N LEU A 131 -0.32 4.33 -5.76
CA LEU A 131 0.16 4.94 -7.00
C LEU A 131 1.54 4.38 -7.33
N ASN A 132 1.59 3.46 -8.30
CA ASN A 132 2.82 2.79 -8.69
C ASN A 132 3.82 3.79 -9.31
N GLY A 133 5.04 3.83 -8.80
CA GLY A 133 6.04 4.84 -9.17
C GLY A 133 5.84 6.21 -8.50
N GLY A 134 4.79 6.38 -7.70
CA GLY A 134 4.55 7.57 -6.86
C GLY A 134 4.42 8.88 -7.63
N THR A 135 4.56 9.97 -6.90
CA THR A 135 4.39 11.33 -7.44
C THR A 135 5.49 11.70 -8.46
N LEU A 136 6.67 11.07 -8.40
CA LEU A 136 7.72 11.34 -9.37
C LEU A 136 7.33 10.81 -10.75
N LEU A 137 6.83 9.57 -10.84
CA LEU A 137 6.37 8.99 -12.11
C LEU A 137 5.18 9.78 -12.67
N TRP A 138 4.22 10.17 -11.81
CA TRP A 138 3.13 11.08 -12.17
C TRP A 138 3.61 12.34 -12.90
N LYS A 139 4.64 13.00 -12.34
CA LYS A 139 5.23 14.21 -12.92
C LYS A 139 6.00 13.93 -14.21
N ASN A 140 6.76 12.83 -14.27
CA ASN A 140 7.56 12.46 -15.42
C ASN A 140 6.69 12.10 -16.64
N GLU A 141 5.49 11.57 -16.41
CA GLU A 141 4.50 11.31 -17.49
C GLU A 141 3.73 12.58 -17.89
N GLY A 142 4.05 13.73 -17.31
CA GLY A 142 3.50 15.04 -17.69
C GLY A 142 2.13 15.37 -17.10
N TYR A 143 1.66 14.63 -16.11
CA TYR A 143 0.39 14.93 -15.44
C TYR A 143 0.50 16.19 -14.57
N ALA A 144 -0.62 16.91 -14.48
CA ALA A 144 -0.70 18.17 -13.77
C ALA A 144 -0.43 18.01 -12.28
N THR A 145 0.22 19.03 -11.72
CA THR A 145 0.31 19.22 -10.26
C THR A 145 -0.14 20.62 -9.92
N ASP A 146 -0.64 20.83 -8.70
CA ASP A 146 -0.91 22.16 -8.17
C ASP A 146 -0.35 22.34 -6.74
N LYS A 147 -0.68 23.47 -6.11
CA LYS A 147 -0.29 23.79 -4.73
C LYS A 147 -1.50 24.19 -3.90
N ILE A 148 -2.68 23.86 -4.36
CA ILE A 148 -3.93 24.21 -3.70
C ILE A 148 -4.20 23.18 -2.63
N SER A 149 -3.92 23.51 -1.37
CA SER A 149 -4.13 22.60 -0.25
C SER A 149 -5.60 22.26 -0.07
N VAL A 150 -5.89 20.98 0.09
CA VAL A 150 -7.20 20.48 0.46
C VAL A 150 -7.28 20.39 1.99
N ASN A 151 -8.34 21.00 2.55
CA ASN A 151 -8.64 20.91 3.97
C ASN A 151 -10.00 20.19 4.07
N PRO A 152 -10.03 18.88 4.23
CA PRO A 152 -11.29 18.13 4.31
C PRO A 152 -12.06 18.49 5.58
N GLU A 153 -13.37 18.33 5.54
CA GLU A 153 -14.19 18.34 6.74
C GLU A 153 -13.92 17.09 7.56
N LYS A 154 -13.85 17.27 8.88
CA LYS A 154 -13.64 16.17 9.81
C LYS A 154 -14.81 15.19 9.76
N THR A 155 -14.52 13.90 9.65
CA THR A 155 -15.50 12.82 9.77
C THR A 155 -15.56 12.24 11.17
N GLU A 156 -16.45 11.27 11.38
CA GLU A 156 -16.52 10.43 12.57
C GLU A 156 -16.28 8.99 12.12
N LEU A 157 -15.32 8.32 12.75
CA LEU A 157 -14.96 6.92 12.51
C LEU A 157 -15.08 6.13 13.80
N ASP A 158 -15.31 4.84 13.67
CA ASP A 158 -15.24 3.85 14.75
C ASP A 158 -14.42 2.69 14.19
N ILE A 159 -13.11 2.72 14.44
CA ILE A 159 -12.17 1.75 13.88
C ILE A 159 -11.72 0.75 14.93
N GLU A 160 -11.68 -0.52 14.54
CA GLU A 160 -11.00 -1.57 15.26
C GLU A 160 -9.78 -2.01 14.47
N PHE A 161 -8.63 -2.21 15.15
CA PHE A 161 -7.44 -2.70 14.49
C PHE A 161 -7.48 -4.23 14.39
N SER A 162 -7.50 -4.75 13.16
CA SER A 162 -7.38 -6.18 12.89
C SER A 162 -5.93 -6.63 12.97
N TYR A 163 -5.65 -7.65 13.79
CA TYR A 163 -4.33 -8.26 13.89
C TYR A 163 -4.11 -9.39 12.88
N GLN A 164 -5.01 -9.58 11.93
CA GLN A 164 -4.93 -10.65 10.91
C GLN A 164 -3.60 -10.65 10.15
N TRP A 165 -3.07 -9.45 9.86
CA TRP A 165 -1.81 -9.29 9.12
C TRP A 165 -0.67 -8.82 10.03
N THR A 166 -0.67 -9.27 11.28
CA THR A 166 0.33 -8.88 12.28
C THR A 166 0.81 -10.11 13.04
N ALA A 167 2.11 -10.36 13.03
CA ALA A 167 2.71 -11.37 13.89
C ALA A 167 3.32 -10.72 15.13
N GLU A 168 2.83 -11.12 16.29
CA GLU A 168 3.32 -10.66 17.58
C GLU A 168 4.63 -11.40 17.98
N THR A 169 5.38 -10.81 18.91
CA THR A 169 6.69 -11.34 19.32
C THR A 169 6.62 -12.80 19.76
N ASP A 170 5.60 -13.18 20.52
CA ASP A 170 5.46 -14.56 21.04
C ASP A 170 5.19 -15.56 19.91
N GLN A 171 4.43 -15.16 18.88
CA GLN A 171 4.22 -15.98 17.68
C GLN A 171 5.54 -16.18 16.94
N VAL A 172 6.29 -15.09 16.68
CA VAL A 172 7.60 -15.17 16.02
C VAL A 172 8.56 -16.04 16.81
N VAL A 173 8.58 -15.94 18.13
CA VAL A 173 9.40 -16.81 19.01
C VAL A 173 9.00 -18.27 18.85
N SER A 174 7.71 -18.59 18.80
CA SER A 174 7.22 -19.97 18.60
C SER A 174 7.63 -20.51 17.23
N VAL A 175 7.59 -19.69 16.18
CA VAL A 175 8.11 -20.07 14.84
C VAL A 175 9.61 -20.36 14.90
N THR A 176 10.42 -19.51 15.55
CA THR A 176 11.87 -19.72 15.66
C THR A 176 12.24 -21.00 16.44
N LYS A 177 11.35 -21.49 17.30
CA LYS A 177 11.51 -22.75 18.05
C LYS A 177 10.97 -23.97 17.29
N GLY A 178 10.28 -23.79 16.17
CA GLY A 178 9.62 -24.86 15.43
C GLY A 178 8.33 -25.38 16.11
N GLU A 179 7.72 -24.58 16.98
CA GLU A 179 6.46 -24.88 17.66
C GLU A 179 5.26 -24.50 16.77
N VAL A 180 5.45 -23.55 15.86
CA VAL A 180 4.47 -23.09 14.85
C VAL A 180 5.15 -23.18 13.47
N ASP A 181 4.43 -23.72 12.50
CA ASP A 181 4.89 -23.82 11.11
C ASP A 181 4.52 -22.51 10.38
N ALA A 182 5.55 -21.70 10.12
CA ALA A 182 5.45 -20.48 9.34
C ALA A 182 6.83 -20.14 8.74
N ILE A 183 6.81 -19.44 7.61
CA ILE A 183 8.00 -18.97 6.92
C ILE A 183 8.37 -17.57 7.42
N LEU A 184 9.50 -17.44 8.09
CA LEU A 184 10.08 -16.13 8.44
C LEU A 184 10.82 -15.58 7.24
N LEU A 185 10.38 -14.42 6.71
CA LEU A 185 10.92 -13.79 5.51
C LEU A 185 11.57 -12.44 5.85
N ASP A 186 12.91 -12.41 5.83
CA ASP A 186 13.67 -11.18 6.08
C ASP A 186 13.67 -10.30 4.81
N ALA A 187 12.97 -9.16 4.87
CA ALA A 187 12.83 -8.21 3.77
C ALA A 187 14.05 -7.31 3.56
N ARG A 188 15.09 -7.44 4.38
CA ARG A 188 16.25 -6.55 4.33
C ARG A 188 17.26 -7.00 3.29
N PRO A 189 18.10 -6.07 2.77
CA PRO A 189 19.25 -6.42 1.94
C PRO A 189 20.12 -7.49 2.58
N ILE A 190 20.73 -8.33 1.73
CA ILE A 190 21.55 -9.48 2.17
C ILE A 190 22.62 -9.11 3.21
N THR A 191 23.20 -7.91 3.11
CA THR A 191 24.22 -7.43 4.08
C THR A 191 23.68 -7.27 5.51
N PHE A 192 22.37 -7.01 5.68
CA PHE A 192 21.73 -7.00 6.99
C PHE A 192 21.39 -8.41 7.48
N TYR A 193 20.95 -9.26 6.57
CA TYR A 193 20.64 -10.65 6.84
C TYR A 193 21.90 -11.42 7.33
N GLU A 194 23.02 -11.27 6.65
CA GLU A 194 24.29 -11.89 6.99
C GLU A 194 25.00 -11.23 8.20
N GLY A 195 24.51 -10.07 8.64
CA GLY A 195 25.05 -9.38 9.81
C GLY A 195 26.28 -8.51 9.53
N GLU A 196 26.60 -8.26 8.27
CA GLU A 196 27.65 -7.31 7.86
C GLU A 196 27.27 -5.87 8.21
N LYS A 197 25.96 -5.56 8.16
CA LYS A 197 25.37 -4.28 8.55
C LYS A 197 24.35 -4.47 9.67
N SER A 198 24.18 -3.43 10.47
CA SER A 198 23.16 -3.37 11.52
C SER A 198 22.38 -2.07 11.42
N HIS A 199 21.08 -2.15 11.68
CA HIS A 199 20.22 -0.98 11.81
C HIS A 199 20.29 -0.42 13.24
N GLY A 200 20.22 0.90 13.41
CA GLY A 200 20.32 1.53 14.74
C GLY A 200 19.22 1.11 15.74
N ALA A 201 18.10 0.56 15.26
CA ALA A 201 17.05 0.00 16.11
C ALA A 201 17.31 -1.48 16.50
N ALA A 202 18.30 -2.16 15.91
CA ALA A 202 18.61 -3.54 16.22
C ALA A 202 19.59 -3.63 17.40
N SER A 203 19.34 -4.55 18.32
CA SER A 203 20.24 -4.82 19.46
C SER A 203 21.48 -5.61 19.05
N ARG A 204 21.46 -6.29 17.91
CA ARG A 204 22.55 -7.08 17.34
C ARG A 204 22.39 -7.21 15.83
N PRO A 205 23.48 -7.44 15.05
CA PRO A 205 23.42 -7.71 13.63
C PRO A 205 22.87 -9.12 13.33
N GLY A 206 22.61 -9.39 12.05
CA GLY A 206 22.11 -10.68 11.57
C GLY A 206 20.58 -10.75 11.53
N THR A 207 20.07 -11.97 11.35
CA THR A 207 18.64 -12.26 11.16
C THR A 207 18.08 -13.17 12.27
N LEU A 208 16.78 -13.51 12.15
CA LEU A 208 16.13 -14.48 13.03
C LEU A 208 16.52 -15.93 12.66
N PRO A 209 16.56 -16.87 13.63
CA PRO A 209 16.81 -18.27 13.32
C PRO A 209 15.83 -18.81 12.27
N ASN A 210 16.36 -19.61 11.33
CA ASN A 210 15.62 -20.26 10.24
C ASN A 210 14.91 -19.30 9.25
N ALA A 211 15.11 -17.98 9.34
CA ALA A 211 14.56 -17.05 8.39
C ALA A 211 15.18 -17.22 6.99
N LYS A 212 14.37 -17.06 5.96
CA LYS A 212 14.81 -16.90 4.57
C LYS A 212 15.03 -15.41 4.29
N ASN A 213 16.02 -15.07 3.45
CA ASN A 213 16.16 -13.69 2.98
C ASN A 213 15.41 -13.51 1.65
N TYR A 214 14.64 -12.46 1.59
CA TYR A 214 14.09 -11.96 0.34
C TYR A 214 14.09 -10.44 0.35
N ASP A 215 15.14 -9.87 -0.24
CA ASP A 215 15.34 -8.43 -0.30
C ASP A 215 14.14 -7.74 -0.98
N TYR A 216 13.53 -6.78 -0.30
CA TYR A 216 12.37 -6.04 -0.80
C TYR A 216 12.62 -5.38 -2.17
N THR A 217 13.88 -5.11 -2.50
CA THR A 217 14.26 -4.51 -3.80
C THR A 217 14.00 -5.43 -4.98
N SER A 218 13.88 -6.74 -4.74
CA SER A 218 13.63 -7.76 -5.77
C SER A 218 12.28 -7.61 -6.49
N PHE A 219 11.37 -6.81 -5.93
CA PHE A 219 10.08 -6.50 -6.55
C PHE A 219 10.13 -5.30 -7.50
N PHE A 220 11.31 -4.72 -7.72
CA PHE A 220 11.49 -3.52 -8.56
C PHE A 220 12.57 -3.77 -9.60
N ASP A 221 12.40 -3.16 -10.79
CA ASP A 221 13.50 -3.06 -11.75
C ASP A 221 14.57 -2.11 -11.20
N GLU A 222 15.82 -2.34 -11.60
CA GLU A 222 16.95 -1.52 -11.15
C GLU A 222 16.72 -0.03 -11.41
N GLY A 223 16.78 0.77 -10.36
CA GLY A 223 16.56 2.21 -10.40
C GLY A 223 15.09 2.64 -10.53
N SER A 224 14.15 1.70 -10.47
CA SER A 224 12.71 1.97 -10.48
C SER A 224 12.15 2.09 -9.06
N ALA A 225 11.17 2.98 -8.87
CA ALA A 225 10.31 3.01 -7.70
C ALA A 225 8.91 2.43 -7.99
N ALA A 226 8.70 1.91 -9.20
CA ALA A 226 7.49 1.21 -9.58
C ALA A 226 7.69 -0.30 -9.41
N MET A 227 6.78 -0.91 -8.68
CA MET A 227 6.77 -2.36 -8.46
C MET A 227 6.51 -3.09 -9.80
N ALA A 228 7.20 -4.19 -10.02
CA ALA A 228 7.07 -5.05 -11.19
C ALA A 228 5.69 -5.73 -11.27
N GLY A 229 5.40 -6.34 -12.41
CA GLY A 229 4.07 -6.91 -12.68
C GLY A 229 3.77 -8.20 -11.91
N ILE A 230 2.49 -8.50 -11.76
CA ILE A 230 1.92 -9.63 -10.98
C ILE A 230 2.51 -10.99 -11.36
N THR A 231 2.76 -11.23 -12.65
CA THR A 231 3.23 -12.54 -13.14
C THR A 231 4.60 -12.90 -12.58
N ASP A 232 5.45 -11.89 -12.40
CA ASP A 232 6.80 -12.10 -11.89
C ASP A 232 6.79 -12.39 -10.39
N ILE A 233 5.89 -11.74 -9.63
CA ILE A 233 5.76 -11.92 -8.18
C ILE A 233 5.26 -13.33 -7.83
N ALA A 234 4.29 -13.87 -8.56
CA ALA A 234 3.83 -15.24 -8.35
C ALA A 234 4.94 -16.28 -8.65
N THR A 235 5.79 -16.02 -9.64
CA THR A 235 6.95 -16.84 -9.93
C THR A 235 7.98 -16.78 -8.80
N LEU A 236 8.23 -15.58 -8.29
CA LEU A 236 9.15 -15.36 -7.15
C LEU A 236 8.69 -16.07 -5.88
N ALA A 237 7.41 -16.04 -5.54
CA ALA A 237 6.86 -16.77 -4.39
C ALA A 237 7.12 -18.27 -4.52
N LYS A 238 6.89 -18.83 -5.71
CA LYS A 238 7.17 -20.24 -6.00
C LYS A 238 8.65 -20.59 -5.87
N ASP A 239 9.54 -19.72 -6.35
CA ASP A 239 10.99 -19.93 -6.25
C ASP A 239 11.48 -19.89 -4.79
N LEU A 240 10.79 -19.16 -3.92
CA LEU A 240 11.00 -19.16 -2.47
C LEU A 240 10.44 -20.41 -1.78
N GLY A 241 9.70 -21.25 -2.52
CA GLY A 241 8.95 -22.38 -1.96
C GLY A 241 7.85 -21.91 -1.02
N ILE A 242 7.15 -20.85 -1.41
CA ILE A 242 5.95 -20.34 -0.74
C ILE A 242 4.76 -20.80 -1.60
N ASP A 243 3.94 -21.64 -1.03
CA ASP A 243 2.69 -22.10 -1.66
C ASP A 243 1.48 -21.37 -1.04
N ASN A 244 0.36 -21.41 -1.75
CA ASN A 244 -0.89 -20.87 -1.22
C ASN A 244 -1.33 -21.72 -0.02
N GLY A 245 -1.51 -21.08 1.14
CA GLY A 245 -1.82 -21.71 2.41
C GLY A 245 -0.64 -21.76 3.39
N ASP A 246 0.57 -21.37 2.97
CA ASP A 246 1.70 -21.19 3.89
C ASP A 246 1.54 -19.90 4.69
N GLU A 247 1.73 -19.96 5.98
CA GLU A 247 1.83 -18.74 6.80
C GLU A 247 3.21 -18.09 6.59
N VAL A 248 3.22 -16.82 6.14
CA VAL A 248 4.45 -16.07 5.87
C VAL A 248 4.52 -14.83 6.74
N VAL A 249 5.55 -14.76 7.57
CA VAL A 249 5.81 -13.59 8.41
C VAL A 249 6.96 -12.79 7.82
N SER A 250 6.64 -11.71 7.12
CA SER A 250 7.64 -10.77 6.62
C SER A 250 8.10 -9.83 7.74
N PHE A 251 9.41 -9.63 7.88
CA PHE A 251 9.96 -8.76 8.90
C PHE A 251 11.14 -7.91 8.41
N CYS A 252 11.37 -6.81 9.11
CA CYS A 252 12.57 -5.98 9.00
C CYS A 252 12.80 -5.27 10.34
N ASN A 253 13.56 -4.15 10.36
CA ASN A 253 13.83 -3.45 11.63
C ASN A 253 12.69 -2.50 12.07
N THR A 254 11.90 -1.95 11.15
CA THR A 254 10.91 -0.90 11.44
C THR A 254 9.58 -1.08 10.70
N GLY A 255 9.32 -2.26 10.14
CA GLY A 255 8.07 -2.60 9.44
C GLY A 255 7.86 -1.89 8.09
N HIS A 256 8.90 -1.26 7.54
CA HIS A 256 8.82 -0.48 6.31
C HIS A 256 9.02 -1.39 5.08
N TRP A 257 10.16 -2.07 4.99
CA TRP A 257 10.44 -3.01 3.91
C TRP A 257 9.63 -4.31 4.04
N ALA A 258 9.35 -4.73 5.27
CA ALA A 258 8.46 -5.87 5.53
C ALA A 258 7.07 -5.65 4.90
N ALA A 259 6.54 -4.43 4.96
CA ALA A 259 5.26 -4.10 4.34
C ALA A 259 5.33 -4.18 2.80
N THR A 260 6.50 -3.95 2.18
CA THR A 260 6.68 -4.15 0.73
C THR A 260 6.53 -5.62 0.35
N ASN A 261 7.22 -6.54 1.08
CA ASN A 261 7.12 -7.97 0.82
C ASN A 261 5.68 -8.47 1.06
N TRP A 262 5.07 -8.06 2.19
CA TRP A 262 3.68 -8.41 2.47
C TRP A 262 2.74 -7.94 1.35
N PHE A 263 2.84 -6.67 0.93
CA PHE A 263 2.01 -6.12 -0.13
C PHE A 263 2.19 -6.87 -1.45
N ALA A 264 3.42 -7.18 -1.82
CA ALA A 264 3.71 -7.91 -3.05
C ALA A 264 3.12 -9.34 -3.02
N LEU A 265 3.29 -10.05 -1.92
CA LEU A 265 2.85 -11.45 -1.80
C LEU A 265 1.33 -11.54 -1.56
N SER A 266 0.79 -10.79 -0.61
CA SER A 266 -0.62 -10.82 -0.26
C SER A 266 -1.48 -10.11 -1.28
N GLU A 267 -1.22 -8.83 -1.55
CA GLU A 267 -2.14 -8.00 -2.34
C GLU A 267 -1.94 -8.14 -3.85
N VAL A 268 -0.69 -8.29 -4.29
CA VAL A 268 -0.39 -8.35 -5.74
C VAL A 268 -0.38 -9.79 -6.24
N ALA A 269 0.24 -10.73 -5.54
CA ALA A 269 0.25 -12.15 -5.92
C ALA A 269 -1.01 -12.90 -5.48
N GLY A 270 -1.77 -12.36 -4.52
CA GLY A 270 -3.01 -12.96 -4.02
C GLY A 270 -2.75 -14.21 -3.16
N LEU A 271 -1.65 -14.23 -2.41
CA LEU A 271 -1.41 -15.28 -1.43
C LEU A 271 -2.22 -14.97 -0.16
N ASP A 272 -3.19 -15.80 0.15
CA ASP A 272 -4.16 -15.62 1.24
C ASP A 272 -3.56 -16.02 2.60
N ASN A 273 -2.46 -15.32 3.06
CA ASN A 273 -1.81 -15.76 4.32
C ASN A 273 -1.28 -14.59 5.13
#